data_1f5b9d63433e0d0dad740d3042c447be
#
_entry.id   1f5b9d63433e0d0dad740d3042c447be
#
_cell.length_a   1.000
_cell.length_b   1.000
_cell.length_c   1.000
_cell.angle_alpha   90.00
_cell.angle_beta   90.00
_cell.angle_gamma   90.00
#
_symmetry.space_group_name_H-M   'P 1'
#
loop_
_entity.id
_entity.type
_entity.pdbx_description
1 polymer ?
#
loop_
_entity_poly.entity_id
_entity_poly.type
_entity_poly.pdbx_seq_one_letter_code
_entity_poly.pdbx_strand_id
1 'polypeptide(L)'
;MIAPFAAAAVLALAGAPQPRALVVTETAGFHHPSIPAARAALQRLGEDSPDFDIVAVASSRALTARALRRAQAVVFLSTTGDLRMGPTGLQRLLRWIRGGGAFVGLHAASNTFPQRPQFARMLGAQFKAHPFVGRGRVVVTDRSHPATRGLPSSFVIDDEFYVFETNPRERAHVLARRATAADEPLVWWRREGRGRVFYSALGHPDSAWRDPNNLRLVECGLRWAVRAP
;
A
#
# COMPACT_ATOMS: atom_id res chain seq x y z
N MET A 1 56.31 26.00 -26.23
CA MET A 1 55.28 25.00 -26.62
C MET A 1 54.42 24.73 -25.41
N ILE A 2 53.21 25.27 -25.42
CA ILE A 2 52.24 25.15 -24.31
C ILE A 2 51.17 24.13 -24.78
N ALA A 3 51.08 23.00 -24.12
CA ALA A 3 50.07 21.99 -24.41
C ALA A 3 48.68 22.40 -23.88
N PRO A 4 47.58 22.18 -24.61
CA PRO A 4 46.27 22.53 -24.13
C PRO A 4 45.76 21.47 -23.12
N PHE A 5 45.27 21.94 -21.97
CA PHE A 5 44.51 21.11 -21.02
C PHE A 5 43.16 20.76 -21.63
N ALA A 6 42.93 19.49 -21.86
CA ALA A 6 41.60 18.95 -22.22
C ALA A 6 40.72 18.95 -20.98
N ALA A 7 39.66 19.76 -20.97
CA ALA A 7 38.61 19.73 -19.96
C ALA A 7 37.75 18.50 -20.20
N ALA A 8 37.84 17.51 -19.32
CA ALA A 8 36.93 16.38 -19.30
C ALA A 8 35.54 16.84 -18.81
N ALA A 9 34.56 16.88 -19.70
CA ALA A 9 33.18 17.12 -19.34
C ALA A 9 32.67 15.92 -18.57
N VAL A 10 32.42 16.08 -17.28
CA VAL A 10 31.67 15.09 -16.45
C VAL A 10 30.23 15.17 -16.89
N LEU A 11 29.80 14.22 -17.74
CA LEU A 11 28.39 13.98 -17.99
C LEU A 11 27.78 13.46 -16.65
N ALA A 12 27.00 14.30 -16.00
CA ALA A 12 26.12 13.87 -14.94
C ALA A 12 25.12 12.87 -15.54
N LEU A 13 25.25 11.59 -15.22
CA LEU A 13 24.25 10.58 -15.51
C LEU A 13 22.97 11.01 -14.79
N ALA A 14 22.00 11.55 -15.53
CA ALA A 14 20.66 11.76 -15.02
C ALA A 14 20.15 10.38 -14.58
N GLY A 15 20.03 10.17 -13.26
CA GLY A 15 19.50 8.91 -12.69
C GLY A 15 18.15 8.62 -13.30
N ALA A 16 17.84 7.32 -13.48
CA ALA A 16 16.51 6.90 -13.90
C ALA A 16 15.45 7.52 -12.99
N PRO A 17 14.32 8.01 -13.54
CA PRO A 17 13.29 8.62 -12.72
C PRO A 17 12.81 7.64 -11.65
N GLN A 18 12.65 8.15 -10.41
CA GLN A 18 12.21 7.31 -9.29
C GLN A 18 10.85 6.64 -9.58
N PRO A 19 10.64 5.41 -9.10
CA PRO A 19 9.36 4.72 -9.17
C PRO A 19 8.25 5.56 -8.52
N ARG A 20 7.11 5.72 -9.19
CA ARG A 20 5.99 6.53 -8.71
C ARG A 20 4.89 5.67 -8.13
N ALA A 21 4.47 6.00 -6.89
CA ALA A 21 3.29 5.45 -6.23
C ALA A 21 2.16 6.49 -6.26
N LEU A 22 1.09 6.22 -7.02
CA LEU A 22 -0.09 7.10 -7.11
C LEU A 22 -1.02 6.82 -5.92
N VAL A 23 -1.22 7.81 -5.04
CA VAL A 23 -2.01 7.66 -3.82
C VAL A 23 -3.42 8.23 -4.00
N VAL A 24 -4.42 7.37 -3.81
CA VAL A 24 -5.85 7.70 -3.81
C VAL A 24 -6.36 7.65 -2.38
N THR A 25 -7.06 8.71 -1.96
CA THR A 25 -7.72 8.82 -0.64
C THR A 25 -9.23 9.08 -0.78
N GLU A 26 -9.78 8.83 -1.97
CA GLU A 26 -11.20 9.04 -2.27
C GLU A 26 -12.06 8.10 -1.43
N THR A 27 -13.13 8.63 -0.84
CA THR A 27 -14.12 7.87 -0.07
C THR A 27 -15.51 8.12 -0.67
N ALA A 28 -16.27 7.05 -0.88
CA ALA A 28 -17.68 7.09 -1.26
C ALA A 28 -18.57 6.46 -0.17
N GLY A 29 -17.97 5.95 0.89
CA GLY A 29 -18.58 5.49 2.12
C GLY A 29 -18.05 6.29 3.30
N PHE A 30 -17.65 5.59 4.38
CA PHE A 30 -17.11 6.23 5.58
C PHE A 30 -15.82 7.01 5.29
N HIS A 31 -15.76 8.24 5.76
CA HIS A 31 -14.56 9.10 5.65
C HIS A 31 -13.74 9.02 6.95
N HIS A 32 -12.54 8.45 6.88
CA HIS A 32 -11.66 8.33 8.04
C HIS A 32 -11.01 9.68 8.39
N PRO A 33 -11.16 10.17 9.63
CA PRO A 33 -10.53 11.42 10.08
C PRO A 33 -9.01 11.40 9.95
N SER A 34 -8.39 10.21 10.03
CA SER A 34 -6.92 10.02 9.93
C SER A 34 -6.34 10.19 8.53
N ILE A 35 -7.14 10.35 7.47
CA ILE A 35 -6.63 10.54 6.11
C ILE A 35 -5.59 11.66 5.99
N PRO A 36 -5.76 12.85 6.60
CA PRO A 36 -4.74 13.89 6.56
C PRO A 36 -3.41 13.47 7.19
N ALA A 37 -3.43 12.84 8.38
CA ALA A 37 -2.24 12.34 9.05
C ALA A 37 -1.54 11.23 8.23
N ALA A 38 -2.33 10.30 7.68
CA ALA A 38 -1.86 9.23 6.82
C ALA A 38 -1.19 9.73 5.54
N ARG A 39 -1.80 10.72 4.87
CA ARG A 39 -1.21 11.38 3.69
C ARG A 39 0.11 12.05 4.01
N ALA A 40 0.17 12.81 5.12
CA ALA A 40 1.39 13.47 5.56
C ALA A 40 2.50 12.46 5.89
N ALA A 41 2.16 11.33 6.50
CA ALA A 41 3.11 10.25 6.78
C ALA A 41 3.65 9.63 5.47
N LEU A 42 2.77 9.27 4.52
CA LEU A 42 3.20 8.74 3.22
C LEU A 42 4.05 9.73 2.43
N GLN A 43 3.70 11.02 2.47
CA GLN A 43 4.48 12.06 1.78
C GLN A 43 5.90 12.13 2.33
N ARG A 44 6.07 12.16 3.66
CA ARG A 44 7.40 12.11 4.30
C ARG A 44 8.17 10.85 3.93
N LEU A 45 7.51 9.68 3.94
CA LEU A 45 8.16 8.43 3.51
C LEU A 45 8.67 8.50 2.06
N GLY A 46 7.98 9.20 1.17
CA GLY A 46 8.45 9.45 -0.20
C GLY A 46 9.62 10.42 -0.25
N GLU A 47 9.55 11.54 0.50
CA GLU A 47 10.61 12.55 0.56
C GLU A 47 11.92 11.99 1.13
N ASP A 48 11.82 11.09 2.13
CA ASP A 48 12.96 10.44 2.77
C ASP A 48 13.47 9.20 1.99
N SER A 49 12.75 8.76 0.95
CA SER A 49 13.07 7.52 0.23
C SER A 49 13.80 7.77 -1.08
N PRO A 50 14.94 7.13 -1.34
CA PRO A 50 15.54 7.10 -2.67
C PRO A 50 14.84 6.10 -3.63
N ASP A 51 13.91 5.28 -3.13
CA ASP A 51 13.36 4.13 -3.87
C ASP A 51 12.01 4.43 -4.55
N PHE A 52 11.28 5.48 -4.13
CA PHE A 52 9.98 5.83 -4.71
C PHE A 52 9.52 7.25 -4.40
N ASP A 53 8.73 7.81 -5.31
CA ASP A 53 8.00 9.08 -5.14
C ASP A 53 6.54 8.79 -4.76
N ILE A 54 6.00 9.58 -3.83
CA ILE A 54 4.58 9.60 -3.50
C ILE A 54 3.88 10.72 -4.28
N VAL A 55 2.92 10.35 -5.10
CA VAL A 55 2.14 11.30 -5.91
C VAL A 55 0.67 11.20 -5.53
N ALA A 56 0.18 12.18 -4.77
CA ALA A 56 -1.25 12.26 -4.45
C ALA A 56 -2.06 12.60 -5.71
N VAL A 57 -3.16 11.89 -5.92
CA VAL A 57 -4.09 12.17 -7.01
C VAL A 57 -5.43 12.67 -6.48
N ALA A 58 -6.05 13.60 -7.20
CA ALA A 58 -7.28 14.27 -6.76
C ALA A 58 -8.47 13.30 -6.63
N SER A 59 -8.54 12.28 -7.47
CA SER A 59 -9.55 11.21 -7.39
C SER A 59 -9.09 9.98 -8.15
N SER A 60 -9.81 8.87 -7.94
CA SER A 60 -9.58 7.61 -8.67
C SER A 60 -9.74 7.73 -10.20
N ARG A 61 -10.47 8.75 -10.69
CA ARG A 61 -10.58 9.06 -12.13
C ARG A 61 -9.23 9.41 -12.76
N ALA A 62 -8.28 9.94 -11.96
CA ALA A 62 -6.94 10.24 -12.42
C ALA A 62 -6.11 9.01 -12.78
N LEU A 63 -6.53 7.79 -12.39
CA LEU A 63 -5.89 6.53 -12.75
C LEU A 63 -6.21 6.14 -14.21
N THR A 64 -5.88 7.05 -15.12
CA THR A 64 -6.01 6.84 -16.58
C THR A 64 -4.95 5.84 -17.08
N ALA A 65 -5.12 5.30 -18.29
CA ALA A 65 -4.13 4.45 -18.92
C ALA A 65 -2.74 5.15 -19.02
N ARG A 66 -2.75 6.47 -19.30
CA ARG A 66 -1.50 7.27 -19.35
C ARG A 66 -0.83 7.40 -17.98
N ALA A 67 -1.62 7.67 -16.92
CA ALA A 67 -1.09 7.77 -15.56
C ALA A 67 -0.50 6.43 -15.08
N LEU A 68 -1.23 5.33 -15.29
CA LEU A 68 -0.80 3.98 -14.92
C LEU A 68 0.47 3.53 -15.64
N ARG A 69 0.66 3.89 -16.93
CA ARG A 69 1.93 3.58 -17.63
C ARG A 69 3.16 4.27 -17.06
N ARG A 70 2.98 5.33 -16.27
CA ARG A 70 4.05 6.11 -15.65
C ARG A 70 4.21 5.81 -14.15
N ALA A 71 3.39 4.90 -13.63
CA ALA A 71 3.39 4.49 -12.24
C ALA A 71 3.95 3.08 -12.08
N GLN A 72 4.58 2.81 -10.95
CA GLN A 72 4.99 1.48 -10.52
C GLN A 72 4.01 0.92 -9.49
N ALA A 73 3.38 1.79 -8.69
CA ALA A 73 2.36 1.38 -7.73
C ALA A 73 1.14 2.30 -7.73
N VAL A 74 0.01 1.74 -7.34
CA VAL A 74 -1.20 2.47 -6.93
C VAL A 74 -1.47 2.14 -5.47
N VAL A 75 -1.65 3.18 -4.66
CA VAL A 75 -1.95 3.07 -3.23
C VAL A 75 -3.39 3.51 -3.01
N PHE A 76 -4.21 2.64 -2.42
CA PHE A 76 -5.50 3.02 -1.87
C PHE A 76 -5.32 3.21 -0.36
N LEU A 77 -5.38 4.45 0.09
CA LEU A 77 -5.20 4.86 1.47
C LEU A 77 -6.55 5.18 2.09
N SER A 78 -7.04 4.32 2.96
CA SER A 78 -8.34 4.46 3.67
C SER A 78 -9.52 4.75 2.72
N THR A 79 -9.47 4.23 1.50
CA THR A 79 -10.57 4.37 0.52
C THR A 79 -11.74 3.49 0.90
N THR A 80 -12.98 3.96 0.64
CA THR A 80 -14.22 3.24 0.96
C THR A 80 -15.28 3.40 -0.11
N GLY A 81 -16.14 2.40 -0.26
CA GLY A 81 -17.29 2.43 -1.16
C GLY A 81 -16.93 2.39 -2.65
N ASP A 82 -17.87 2.75 -3.52
CA ASP A 82 -17.69 2.74 -4.97
C ASP A 82 -17.00 4.02 -5.45
N LEU A 83 -15.72 3.95 -5.78
CA LEU A 83 -14.92 5.09 -6.20
C LEU A 83 -15.34 5.58 -7.60
N ARG A 84 -15.09 6.89 -7.87
CA ARG A 84 -15.49 7.59 -9.09
C ARG A 84 -14.90 7.06 -10.41
N MET A 85 -13.85 6.20 -10.33
CA MET A 85 -13.31 5.54 -11.52
C MET A 85 -14.31 4.59 -12.18
N GLY A 86 -15.32 4.14 -11.47
CA GLY A 86 -16.38 3.26 -11.93
C GLY A 86 -15.90 1.88 -12.41
N PRO A 87 -16.80 1.06 -12.99
CA PRO A 87 -16.46 -0.31 -13.43
C PRO A 87 -15.33 -0.37 -14.46
N THR A 88 -15.36 0.52 -15.46
CA THR A 88 -14.33 0.56 -16.52
C THR A 88 -12.96 0.94 -15.98
N GLY A 89 -12.91 1.90 -15.04
CA GLY A 89 -11.67 2.29 -14.37
C GLY A 89 -11.13 1.15 -13.52
N LEU A 90 -11.99 0.45 -12.77
CA LEU A 90 -11.61 -0.71 -12.00
C LEU A 90 -11.03 -1.83 -12.90
N GLN A 91 -11.71 -2.15 -14.02
CA GLN A 91 -11.18 -3.13 -14.96
C GLN A 91 -9.81 -2.74 -15.52
N ARG A 92 -9.59 -1.44 -15.81
CA ARG A 92 -8.30 -0.92 -16.25
C ARG A 92 -7.23 -1.13 -15.18
N LEU A 93 -7.52 -0.78 -13.92
CA LEU A 93 -6.62 -0.98 -12.79
C LEU A 93 -6.25 -2.46 -12.63
N LEU A 94 -7.24 -3.36 -12.63
CA LEU A 94 -7.00 -4.80 -12.49
C LEU A 94 -6.15 -5.37 -13.63
N ARG A 95 -6.39 -4.95 -14.89
CA ARG A 95 -5.54 -5.35 -16.02
C ARG A 95 -4.11 -4.84 -15.87
N TRP A 96 -3.94 -3.59 -15.42
CA TRP A 96 -2.63 -3.00 -15.20
C TRP A 96 -1.86 -3.75 -14.09
N ILE A 97 -2.52 -4.09 -12.98
CA ILE A 97 -1.93 -4.92 -11.92
C ILE A 97 -1.51 -6.28 -12.48
N ARG A 98 -2.40 -7.00 -13.17
CA ARG A 98 -2.08 -8.31 -13.79
C ARG A 98 -0.92 -8.24 -14.77
N GLY A 99 -0.75 -7.09 -15.41
CA GLY A 99 0.34 -6.78 -16.33
C GLY A 99 1.70 -6.52 -15.67
N GLY A 100 1.77 -6.43 -14.33
CA GLY A 100 3.02 -6.21 -13.58
C GLY A 100 3.01 -4.98 -12.67
N GLY A 101 1.96 -4.16 -12.69
CA GLY A 101 1.80 -3.04 -11.76
C GLY A 101 1.63 -3.50 -10.31
N ALA A 102 1.99 -2.64 -9.36
CA ALA A 102 1.84 -2.94 -7.94
C ALA A 102 0.61 -2.25 -7.34
N PHE A 103 -0.04 -2.93 -6.41
CA PHE A 103 -1.14 -2.38 -5.63
C PHE A 103 -0.82 -2.44 -4.13
N VAL A 104 -1.05 -1.34 -3.43
CA VAL A 104 -0.92 -1.25 -1.98
C VAL A 104 -2.25 -0.78 -1.41
N GLY A 105 -2.87 -1.61 -0.58
CA GLY A 105 -4.08 -1.28 0.15
C GLY A 105 -3.74 -0.98 1.61
N LEU A 106 -4.18 0.15 2.12
CA LEU A 106 -3.94 0.56 3.50
C LEU A 106 -5.28 0.81 4.21
N HIS A 107 -5.42 0.21 5.38
CA HIS A 107 -6.56 0.30 6.27
C HIS A 107 -7.88 -0.03 5.53
N ALA A 108 -8.79 0.94 5.40
CA ALA A 108 -10.12 0.74 4.83
C ALA A 108 -10.14 0.41 3.32
N ALA A 109 -8.96 0.29 2.66
CA ALA A 109 -8.90 -0.11 1.26
C ALA A 109 -9.63 -1.44 0.98
N SER A 110 -9.75 -2.33 1.96
CA SER A 110 -10.53 -3.58 1.85
C SER A 110 -12.06 -3.36 1.83
N ASN A 111 -12.54 -2.17 2.18
CA ASN A 111 -13.94 -1.75 2.09
C ASN A 111 -14.23 -0.93 0.82
N THR A 112 -13.33 -0.97 -0.15
CA THR A 112 -13.51 -0.34 -1.46
C THR A 112 -14.20 -1.32 -2.40
N PHE A 113 -15.14 -0.81 -3.21
CA PHE A 113 -15.91 -1.59 -4.17
C PHE A 113 -16.61 -2.82 -3.54
N PRO A 114 -17.43 -2.65 -2.49
CA PRO A 114 -18.00 -3.77 -1.72
C PRO A 114 -18.87 -4.71 -2.57
N GLN A 115 -19.44 -4.21 -3.68
CA GLN A 115 -20.25 -4.99 -4.61
C GLN A 115 -19.45 -5.51 -5.83
N ARG A 116 -18.11 -5.48 -5.76
CA ARG A 116 -17.23 -5.88 -6.87
C ARG A 116 -16.28 -6.99 -6.44
N PRO A 117 -16.70 -8.26 -6.47
CA PRO A 117 -15.90 -9.39 -5.96
C PRO A 117 -14.54 -9.55 -6.63
N GLN A 118 -14.37 -9.02 -7.85
CA GLN A 118 -13.06 -9.01 -8.52
C GLN A 118 -12.01 -8.15 -7.81
N PHE A 119 -12.43 -7.06 -7.12
CA PHE A 119 -11.53 -6.23 -6.32
C PHE A 119 -11.11 -6.99 -5.05
N ALA A 120 -12.06 -7.57 -4.33
CA ALA A 120 -11.79 -8.40 -3.14
C ALA A 120 -10.86 -9.58 -3.47
N ARG A 121 -11.09 -10.25 -4.62
CA ARG A 121 -10.20 -11.34 -5.08
C ARG A 121 -8.79 -10.84 -5.39
N MET A 122 -8.64 -9.66 -6.00
CA MET A 122 -7.35 -9.05 -6.26
C MET A 122 -6.64 -8.69 -4.96
N LEU A 123 -7.34 -8.07 -4.00
CA LEU A 123 -6.77 -7.65 -2.71
C LEU A 123 -6.41 -8.83 -1.80
N GLY A 124 -7.18 -9.92 -1.87
CA GLY A 124 -7.06 -11.11 -1.03
C GLY A 124 -8.22 -11.31 -0.07
N ALA A 125 -8.90 -10.25 0.33
CA ALA A 125 -10.10 -10.30 1.18
C ALA A 125 -10.95 -9.03 1.05
N GLN A 126 -12.20 -9.12 1.54
CA GLN A 126 -13.15 -8.02 1.69
C GLN A 126 -13.35 -7.75 3.18
N PHE A 127 -13.36 -6.48 3.57
CA PHE A 127 -13.75 -6.06 4.93
C PHE A 127 -15.13 -6.60 5.30
N LYS A 128 -15.26 -7.08 6.54
CA LYS A 128 -16.52 -7.52 7.12
C LYS A 128 -16.94 -6.65 8.31
N ALA A 129 -16.05 -6.55 9.30
CA ALA A 129 -16.31 -5.83 10.53
C ALA A 129 -15.00 -5.48 11.26
N HIS A 130 -15.11 -4.67 12.30
CA HIS A 130 -14.04 -4.37 13.25
C HIS A 130 -14.53 -4.60 14.70
N PRO A 131 -14.61 -5.85 15.13
CA PRO A 131 -15.20 -6.19 16.43
C PRO A 131 -14.41 -5.66 17.63
N PHE A 132 -13.21 -5.17 17.41
CA PHE A 132 -12.35 -4.61 18.45
C PHE A 132 -11.64 -3.35 17.98
N VAL A 133 -11.74 -2.30 18.78
CA VAL A 133 -11.04 -1.02 18.66
C VAL A 133 -10.29 -0.77 19.95
N GLY A 134 -9.01 -0.47 19.88
CA GLY A 134 -8.17 -0.20 21.05
C GLY A 134 -6.79 -0.86 20.95
N ARG A 135 -6.17 -1.05 22.10
CA ARG A 135 -4.79 -1.54 22.21
C ARG A 135 -4.69 -3.03 21.95
N GLY A 136 -4.04 -3.41 20.86
CA GLY A 136 -3.88 -4.80 20.44
C GLY A 136 -2.42 -5.17 20.14
N ARG A 137 -2.07 -6.45 20.33
CA ARG A 137 -0.76 -6.99 19.96
C ARG A 137 -0.81 -7.52 18.54
N VAL A 138 0.12 -7.05 17.72
CA VAL A 138 0.39 -7.55 16.37
C VAL A 138 1.58 -8.51 16.46
N VAL A 139 1.45 -9.70 15.89
CA VAL A 139 2.52 -10.70 15.77
C VAL A 139 2.95 -10.76 14.32
N VAL A 140 4.24 -10.58 14.06
CA VAL A 140 4.85 -10.72 12.73
C VAL A 140 5.13 -12.21 12.50
N THR A 141 4.37 -12.82 11.58
CA THR A 141 4.40 -14.27 11.33
C THR A 141 5.43 -14.67 10.29
N ASP A 142 5.75 -13.79 9.34
CA ASP A 142 6.85 -13.98 8.39
C ASP A 142 7.81 -12.80 8.47
N ARG A 143 8.99 -13.03 9.08
CA ARG A 143 10.06 -12.03 9.25
C ARG A 143 11.09 -12.07 8.11
N SER A 144 11.00 -13.03 7.22
CA SER A 144 11.89 -13.18 6.07
C SER A 144 11.49 -12.28 4.91
N HIS A 145 10.20 -11.94 4.80
CA HIS A 145 9.69 -11.12 3.73
C HIS A 145 10.19 -9.67 3.81
N PRO A 146 10.58 -9.03 2.68
CA PRO A 146 11.10 -7.66 2.68
C PRO A 146 10.17 -6.62 3.35
N ALA A 147 8.85 -6.77 3.25
CA ALA A 147 7.89 -5.84 3.85
C ALA A 147 7.86 -5.87 5.39
N THR A 148 8.42 -6.91 6.02
CA THR A 148 8.50 -7.04 7.48
C THR A 148 9.92 -6.86 8.01
N ARG A 149 10.86 -6.52 7.14
CA ARG A 149 12.27 -6.36 7.51
C ARG A 149 12.45 -5.24 8.53
N GLY A 150 13.16 -5.57 9.61
CA GLY A 150 13.45 -4.62 10.69
C GLY A 150 12.32 -4.46 11.71
N LEU A 151 11.19 -5.17 11.55
CA LEU A 151 10.15 -5.21 12.57
C LEU A 151 10.52 -6.18 13.70
N PRO A 152 10.10 -5.90 14.96
CA PRO A 152 10.18 -6.89 16.05
C PRO A 152 9.25 -8.08 15.75
N SER A 153 9.42 -9.19 16.47
CA SER A 153 8.54 -10.36 16.34
C SER A 153 7.08 -10.06 16.73
N SER A 154 6.87 -9.06 17.57
CA SER A 154 5.55 -8.50 17.87
C SER A 154 5.67 -7.06 18.35
N PHE A 155 4.62 -6.28 18.18
CA PHE A 155 4.48 -4.94 18.72
C PHE A 155 3.04 -4.69 19.18
N VAL A 156 2.83 -3.64 19.96
CA VAL A 156 1.51 -3.24 20.43
C VAL A 156 1.15 -1.91 19.79
N ILE A 157 -0.08 -1.80 19.29
CA ILE A 157 -0.60 -0.60 18.65
C ILE A 157 -2.05 -0.37 19.09
N ASP A 158 -2.46 0.88 19.20
CA ASP A 158 -3.86 1.25 19.30
C ASP A 158 -4.43 1.41 17.91
N ASP A 159 -5.40 0.56 17.54
CA ASP A 159 -6.00 0.57 16.21
C ASP A 159 -7.41 -0.04 16.21
N GLU A 160 -8.01 -0.05 15.04
CA GLU A 160 -9.23 -0.75 14.70
C GLU A 160 -8.87 -2.07 14.01
N PHE A 161 -9.23 -3.19 14.63
CA PHE A 161 -8.80 -4.51 14.13
C PHE A 161 -9.89 -5.16 13.29
N TYR A 162 -9.58 -5.33 12.01
CA TYR A 162 -10.50 -5.86 11.00
C TYR A 162 -10.60 -7.37 11.03
N VAL A 163 -11.82 -7.86 10.80
CA VAL A 163 -12.10 -9.22 10.32
C VAL A 163 -12.68 -9.14 8.91
N PHE A 164 -12.53 -10.21 8.15
CA PHE A 164 -12.81 -10.24 6.70
C PHE A 164 -13.86 -11.29 6.37
N GLU A 165 -14.57 -11.12 5.23
CA GLU A 165 -15.59 -12.06 4.75
C GLU A 165 -15.03 -13.45 4.42
N THR A 166 -13.77 -13.48 3.95
CA THR A 166 -13.03 -14.73 3.70
C THR A 166 -11.67 -14.62 4.38
N ASN A 167 -11.11 -15.78 4.79
CA ASN A 167 -9.77 -15.76 5.38
C ASN A 167 -8.73 -15.41 4.30
N PRO A 168 -7.94 -14.32 4.48
CA PRO A 168 -6.90 -13.96 3.53
C PRO A 168 -5.89 -15.07 3.23
N ARG A 169 -5.67 -16.02 4.16
CA ARG A 169 -4.76 -17.16 3.99
C ARG A 169 -5.12 -18.07 2.81
N GLU A 170 -6.37 -18.07 2.39
CA GLU A 170 -6.82 -18.86 1.24
C GLU A 170 -6.23 -18.33 -0.09
N ARG A 171 -5.80 -17.07 -0.12
CA ARG A 171 -5.42 -16.37 -1.36
C ARG A 171 -4.11 -15.58 -1.26
N ALA A 172 -3.57 -15.39 -0.06
CA ALA A 172 -2.45 -14.52 0.22
C ALA A 172 -1.51 -15.09 1.28
N HIS A 173 -0.28 -14.60 1.31
CA HIS A 173 0.71 -14.91 2.34
C HIS A 173 0.58 -13.91 3.47
N VAL A 174 0.16 -14.35 4.65
CA VAL A 174 -0.01 -13.50 5.82
C VAL A 174 1.35 -13.20 6.46
N LEU A 175 1.64 -11.91 6.60
CA LEU A 175 2.87 -11.37 7.18
C LEU A 175 2.73 -11.02 8.66
N ALA A 176 1.54 -10.58 9.06
CA ALA A 176 1.24 -10.26 10.46
C ALA A 176 -0.24 -10.50 10.78
N ARG A 177 -0.51 -10.78 12.04
CA ARG A 177 -1.84 -11.07 12.58
C ARG A 177 -2.04 -10.44 13.94
N ARG A 178 -3.27 -10.29 14.38
CA ARG A 178 -3.57 -9.97 15.77
C ARG A 178 -3.32 -11.20 16.66
N ALA A 179 -2.78 -10.99 17.84
CA ALA A 179 -2.54 -12.06 18.82
C ALA A 179 -3.84 -12.43 19.54
N THR A 180 -4.70 -13.17 18.86
CA THR A 180 -5.96 -13.72 19.39
C THR A 180 -6.02 -15.21 19.12
N ALA A 181 -6.94 -15.93 19.79
CA ALA A 181 -7.20 -17.34 19.52
C ALA A 181 -7.76 -17.56 18.09
N ALA A 182 -8.43 -16.55 17.52
CA ALA A 182 -9.01 -16.60 16.18
C ALA A 182 -7.98 -16.41 15.06
N ASP A 183 -6.71 -16.15 15.38
CA ASP A 183 -5.63 -15.96 14.39
C ASP A 183 -6.02 -14.98 13.26
N GLU A 184 -6.38 -13.76 13.65
CA GLU A 184 -6.92 -12.71 12.76
C GLU A 184 -5.81 -12.10 11.87
N PRO A 185 -5.75 -12.38 10.55
CA PRO A 185 -4.80 -11.77 9.64
C PRO A 185 -4.99 -10.26 9.56
N LEU A 186 -3.89 -9.49 9.59
CA LEU A 186 -3.91 -8.02 9.48
C LEU A 186 -3.10 -7.52 8.30
N VAL A 187 -2.03 -8.21 7.95
CA VAL A 187 -1.09 -7.79 6.90
C VAL A 187 -0.78 -8.98 6.03
N TRP A 188 -0.82 -8.77 4.71
CA TRP A 188 -0.50 -9.82 3.76
C TRP A 188 0.01 -9.28 2.44
N TRP A 189 0.59 -10.17 1.64
CA TRP A 189 0.93 -9.94 0.25
C TRP A 189 0.47 -11.09 -0.64
N ARG A 190 0.33 -10.81 -1.93
CA ARG A 190 0.07 -11.82 -2.95
C ARG A 190 0.53 -11.38 -4.33
N ARG A 191 0.51 -12.31 -5.27
CA ARG A 191 0.58 -12.01 -6.70
C ARG A 191 -0.81 -11.94 -7.30
N GLU A 192 -1.00 -10.99 -8.23
CA GLU A 192 -2.16 -10.95 -9.13
C GLU A 192 -1.64 -10.88 -10.56
N GLY A 193 -1.60 -12.04 -11.24
CA GLY A 193 -0.84 -12.18 -12.48
C GLY A 193 0.66 -11.91 -12.23
N ARG A 194 1.25 -10.99 -13.00
CA ARG A 194 2.63 -10.55 -12.79
C ARG A 194 2.77 -9.46 -11.71
N GLY A 195 1.67 -8.86 -11.30
CA GLY A 195 1.66 -7.76 -10.34
C GLY A 195 1.83 -8.20 -8.89
N ARG A 196 2.10 -7.24 -8.04
CA ARG A 196 2.27 -7.40 -6.60
C ARG A 196 1.17 -6.68 -5.86
N VAL A 197 0.63 -7.32 -4.85
CA VAL A 197 -0.39 -6.74 -3.97
C VAL A 197 0.09 -6.84 -2.54
N PHE A 198 0.12 -5.72 -1.85
CA PHE A 198 0.38 -5.61 -0.42
C PHE A 198 -0.85 -4.99 0.25
N TYR A 199 -1.20 -5.48 1.42
CA TYR A 199 -2.28 -4.92 2.22
C TYR A 199 -1.89 -4.88 3.70
N SER A 200 -2.25 -3.78 4.38
CA SER A 200 -2.23 -3.64 5.83
C SER A 200 -3.56 -3.09 6.31
N ALA A 201 -4.19 -3.79 7.26
CA ALA A 201 -5.43 -3.34 7.90
C ALA A 201 -5.21 -2.21 8.91
N LEU A 202 -3.97 -1.97 9.34
CA LEU A 202 -3.63 -0.96 10.33
C LEU A 202 -3.75 0.45 9.76
N GLY A 203 -4.14 1.43 10.61
CA GLY A 203 -4.15 2.85 10.23
C GLY A 203 -5.42 3.62 10.51
N HIS A 204 -6.31 3.15 11.43
CA HIS A 204 -7.55 3.86 11.76
C HIS A 204 -7.30 5.20 12.44
N PRO A 205 -6.60 5.27 13.61
CA PRO A 205 -6.37 6.53 14.30
C PRO A 205 -5.13 7.27 13.79
N ASP A 206 -5.07 8.57 14.03
CA ASP A 206 -3.87 9.37 13.72
C ASP A 206 -2.61 8.84 14.40
N SER A 207 -2.74 8.25 15.60
CA SER A 207 -1.62 7.66 16.34
C SER A 207 -0.95 6.51 15.59
N ALA A 208 -1.72 5.72 14.83
CA ALA A 208 -1.15 4.65 14.01
C ALA A 208 -0.19 5.18 12.93
N TRP A 209 -0.40 6.41 12.44
CA TRP A 209 0.46 7.08 11.46
C TRP A 209 1.65 7.82 12.10
N ARG A 210 1.84 7.65 13.41
CA ARG A 210 3.02 8.07 14.18
C ARG A 210 3.72 6.89 14.83
N ASP A 211 3.11 5.69 14.81
CA ASP A 211 3.71 4.47 15.35
C ASP A 211 4.88 4.02 14.46
N PRO A 212 6.10 3.86 15.03
CA PRO A 212 7.28 3.55 14.23
C PRO A 212 7.22 2.17 13.56
N ASN A 213 6.56 1.18 14.16
CA ASN A 213 6.44 -0.16 13.58
C ASN A 213 5.44 -0.14 12.41
N ASN A 214 4.31 0.59 12.53
CA ASN A 214 3.37 0.73 11.44
C ASN A 214 3.98 1.53 10.28
N LEU A 215 4.67 2.64 10.55
CA LEU A 215 5.38 3.40 9.52
C LEU A 215 6.43 2.55 8.81
N ARG A 216 7.21 1.77 9.56
CA ARG A 216 8.21 0.84 9.00
C ARG A 216 7.56 -0.23 8.13
N LEU A 217 6.44 -0.79 8.56
CA LEU A 217 5.68 -1.79 7.82
C LEU A 217 5.18 -1.22 6.48
N VAL A 218 4.60 -0.02 6.50
CA VAL A 218 4.09 0.67 5.30
C VAL A 218 5.24 1.00 4.35
N GLU A 219 6.34 1.57 4.86
CA GLU A 219 7.53 1.88 4.08
C GLU A 219 8.10 0.65 3.38
N CYS A 220 8.34 -0.43 4.13
CA CYS A 220 8.88 -1.67 3.59
C CYS A 220 7.91 -2.34 2.61
N GLY A 221 6.60 -2.27 2.87
CA GLY A 221 5.56 -2.73 1.95
C GLY A 221 5.56 -1.98 0.62
N LEU A 222 5.66 -0.65 0.66
CA LEU A 222 5.81 0.21 -0.52
C LEU A 222 7.09 -0.11 -1.30
N ARG A 223 8.25 -0.16 -0.62
CA ARG A 223 9.54 -0.51 -1.22
C ARG A 223 9.50 -1.86 -1.93
N TRP A 224 8.89 -2.87 -1.29
CA TRP A 224 8.71 -4.19 -1.90
C TRP A 224 7.78 -4.13 -3.12
N ALA A 225 6.70 -3.36 -3.03
CA ALA A 225 5.73 -3.26 -4.12
C ALA A 225 6.33 -2.61 -5.38
N VAL A 226 7.06 -1.48 -5.23
CA VAL A 226 7.58 -0.69 -6.37
C VAL A 226 8.82 -1.29 -7.03
N ARG A 227 9.56 -2.18 -6.36
CA ARG A 227 10.74 -2.81 -6.95
C ARG A 227 10.35 -3.64 -8.16
N ALA A 228 11.12 -3.53 -9.24
CA ALA A 228 10.97 -4.42 -10.39
C ALA A 228 11.08 -5.90 -9.96
N PRO A 229 10.39 -6.82 -10.67
CA PRO A 229 10.48 -8.25 -10.39
C PRO A 229 11.89 -8.78 -10.59
#